data_9171f4cd53628d2326da40df8b790fea
#
_entry.id   9171f4cd53628d2326da40df8b790fea
#
_cell.length_a   1.000
_cell.length_b   1.000
_cell.length_c   1.000
_cell.angle_alpha   90.00
_cell.angle_beta   90.00
_cell.angle_gamma   90.00
#
_symmetry.space_group_name_H-M   'P 1'
#
loop_
_entity.id
_entity.type
_entity.pdbx_description
1 polymer ?
#
loop_
_entity_poly.entity_id
_entity_poly.type
_entity_poly.pdbx_seq_one_letter_code
_entity_poly.pdbx_strand_id
1 'polypeptide(L)'
;VTTGLGAGRHLVAGERPAATTTTVHELTTSDGATVRGVLATVPGARTVVALMHPRQDVTHHPLVPLLLQAGAAVWTQHTRSVNNDLALVHEQALLDVAAGMVFLRERFDAVVTLGHSGGGPLYAFYLEQAALPPAARIARTPGGRPTGLADAELPVADGAVFLAPHPGQGKLLLACIDPSVADEADPLSVVPELDPFNAANGFAEPPRSSSYGAEFLARYRAAQRDRVARIDAVARAHLARTAEARAAFKAGGAAADRRRALAPKVITVFRTDADPRTVDLSIDPSDRPYGSLFGKRPDLIDYGQVGFGRLTTPEAWLSTWSGLSSNADFVRCAPGVTVPTLFVELTGDQAA
;
A
#
# COMPACT_ATOMS: atom_id res chain seq x y z
N VAL A 1 24.89 12.84 14.10
CA VAL A 1 23.70 12.08 14.48
C VAL A 1 23.46 11.09 13.36
N THR A 2 23.86 9.86 13.54
CA THR A 2 23.47 8.77 12.65
C THR A 2 21.96 8.55 12.88
N THR A 3 21.14 9.14 12.04
CA THR A 3 19.79 8.65 11.89
C THR A 3 19.91 7.22 11.38
N GLY A 4 19.63 6.25 12.25
CA GLY A 4 19.65 4.85 11.86
C GLY A 4 18.72 4.65 10.67
N LEU A 5 19.14 3.84 9.72
CA LEU A 5 18.30 3.39 8.62
C LEU A 5 17.01 2.79 9.22
N GLY A 6 15.86 3.37 8.89
CA GLY A 6 14.59 2.93 9.44
C GLY A 6 14.15 3.58 10.76
N ALA A 7 14.79 4.66 11.20
CA ALA A 7 14.25 5.46 12.29
C ALA A 7 12.87 6.00 11.89
N GLY A 8 11.85 5.68 12.70
CA GLY A 8 10.49 6.13 12.46
C GLY A 8 10.42 7.66 12.37
N ARG A 9 9.50 8.17 11.57
CA ARG A 9 9.24 9.60 11.50
C ARG A 9 8.65 10.04 12.83
N HIS A 10 9.29 10.98 13.53
CA HIS A 10 8.71 11.64 14.67
C HIS A 10 7.63 12.62 14.16
N LEU A 11 6.37 12.24 14.30
CA LEU A 11 5.25 13.14 14.07
C LEU A 11 5.01 13.92 15.36
N VAL A 12 5.15 15.24 15.31
CA VAL A 12 4.71 16.12 16.40
C VAL A 12 3.20 16.28 16.24
N ALA A 13 2.45 15.64 17.13
CA ALA A 13 0.99 15.82 17.17
C ALA A 13 0.71 17.25 17.64
N GLY A 14 -0.12 17.99 16.89
CA GLY A 14 -0.67 19.26 17.34
C GLY A 14 -1.60 19.09 18.56
N GLU A 15 -1.96 20.19 19.21
CA GLU A 15 -2.90 20.19 20.34
C GLU A 15 -4.33 19.93 19.86
N ARG A 16 -5.02 19.03 20.55
CA ARG A 16 -6.45 18.78 20.36
C ARG A 16 -7.28 19.79 21.15
N PRO A 17 -8.49 20.16 20.70
CA PRO A 17 -9.42 20.95 21.51
C PRO A 17 -9.66 20.31 22.89
N ALA A 18 -9.73 21.13 23.95
CA ALA A 18 -9.87 20.63 25.33
C ALA A 18 -11.14 19.78 25.55
N ALA A 19 -12.20 20.05 24.77
CA ALA A 19 -13.46 19.31 24.84
C ALA A 19 -13.46 18.03 23.97
N THR A 20 -12.30 17.57 23.48
CA THR A 20 -12.21 16.35 22.67
C THR A 20 -12.48 15.12 23.51
N THR A 21 -13.44 14.30 23.10
CA THR A 21 -13.66 12.96 23.63
C THR A 21 -13.04 11.92 22.68
N THR A 22 -12.35 10.93 23.24
CA THR A 22 -11.74 9.86 22.45
C THR A 22 -12.22 8.50 22.95
N THR A 23 -12.72 7.66 22.04
CA THR A 23 -13.18 6.30 22.33
C THR A 23 -12.55 5.30 21.35
N VAL A 24 -12.32 4.08 21.82
CA VAL A 24 -11.80 2.96 21.00
C VAL A 24 -12.92 2.00 20.75
N HIS A 25 -13.04 1.55 19.50
CA HIS A 25 -14.08 0.62 19.07
C HIS A 25 -13.48 -0.59 18.40
N GLU A 26 -13.98 -1.75 18.75
CA GLU A 26 -13.70 -3.00 18.06
C GLU A 26 -14.88 -3.33 17.14
N LEU A 27 -14.59 -3.62 15.89
CA LEU A 27 -15.57 -3.89 14.85
C LEU A 27 -15.32 -5.28 14.27
N THR A 28 -16.39 -5.96 13.88
CA THR A 28 -16.31 -7.22 13.15
C THR A 28 -16.64 -7.00 11.68
N THR A 29 -15.77 -7.44 10.80
CA THR A 29 -15.97 -7.37 9.34
C THR A 29 -16.96 -8.44 8.87
N SER A 30 -17.51 -8.32 7.67
CA SER A 30 -18.45 -9.30 7.09
C SER A 30 -17.86 -10.71 6.95
N ASP A 31 -16.52 -10.84 6.83
CA ASP A 31 -15.82 -12.11 6.81
C ASP A 31 -15.32 -12.58 8.18
N GLY A 32 -15.77 -11.93 9.28
CA GLY A 32 -15.51 -12.32 10.65
C GLY A 32 -14.16 -11.89 11.23
N ALA A 33 -13.40 -11.05 10.54
CA ALA A 33 -12.18 -10.50 11.12
C ALA A 33 -12.48 -9.36 12.10
N THR A 34 -11.59 -9.17 13.07
CA THR A 34 -11.66 -8.07 14.02
C THR A 34 -10.75 -6.94 13.58
N VAL A 35 -11.30 -5.73 13.52
CA VAL A 35 -10.54 -4.48 13.27
C VAL A 35 -10.84 -3.46 14.37
N ARG A 36 -9.96 -2.48 14.54
CA ARG A 36 -10.13 -1.45 15.57
C ARG A 36 -10.01 -0.06 14.98
N GLY A 37 -10.80 0.85 15.55
CA GLY A 37 -10.71 2.25 15.23
C GLY A 37 -10.83 3.12 16.46
N VAL A 38 -10.32 4.33 16.35
CA VAL A 38 -10.34 5.38 17.38
C VAL A 38 -11.19 6.52 16.87
N LEU A 39 -12.26 6.81 17.58
CA LEU A 39 -13.13 7.94 17.32
C LEU A 39 -12.77 9.09 18.26
N ALA A 40 -12.33 10.21 17.69
CA ALA A 40 -12.16 11.47 18.39
C ALA A 40 -13.28 12.43 17.97
N THR A 41 -14.01 13.02 18.92
CA THR A 41 -15.12 13.92 18.65
C THR A 41 -15.00 15.21 19.45
N VAL A 42 -15.58 16.28 18.91
CA VAL A 42 -15.84 17.54 19.61
C VAL A 42 -17.34 17.77 19.72
N PRO A 43 -17.82 18.55 20.70
CA PRO A 43 -19.24 18.81 20.86
C PRO A 43 -19.90 19.35 19.59
N GLY A 44 -21.03 18.75 19.19
CA GLY A 44 -21.80 19.19 18.03
C GLY A 44 -21.26 18.74 16.67
N ALA A 45 -20.20 17.93 16.61
CA ALA A 45 -19.69 17.39 15.35
C ALA A 45 -20.74 16.52 14.65
N ARG A 46 -21.12 16.90 13.43
CA ARG A 46 -22.10 16.19 12.58
C ARG A 46 -21.41 15.50 11.40
N THR A 47 -20.21 15.93 11.04
CA THR A 47 -19.38 15.36 10.00
C THR A 47 -18.22 14.61 10.65
N VAL A 48 -17.93 13.42 10.13
CA VAL A 48 -16.73 12.66 10.50
C VAL A 48 -15.80 12.52 9.31
N VAL A 49 -14.51 12.73 9.55
CA VAL A 49 -13.44 12.44 8.57
C VAL A 49 -12.81 11.10 8.94
N ALA A 50 -12.93 10.14 8.03
CA ALA A 50 -12.41 8.77 8.19
C ALA A 50 -11.04 8.65 7.54
N LEU A 51 -10.01 8.43 8.35
CA LEU A 51 -8.63 8.21 7.93
C LEU A 51 -8.30 6.73 8.06
N MET A 52 -7.75 6.16 6.98
CA MET A 52 -7.26 4.80 6.97
C MET A 52 -6.06 4.66 6.02
N HIS A 53 -5.14 3.80 6.38
CA HIS A 53 -4.01 3.44 5.54
C HIS A 53 -3.87 1.91 5.54
N PRO A 54 -3.57 1.24 4.40
CA PRO A 54 -3.55 -0.23 4.36
C PRO A 54 -2.47 -0.85 5.25
N ARG A 55 -1.36 -0.12 5.49
CA ARG A 55 -0.17 -0.63 6.17
C ARG A 55 0.14 0.01 7.51
N GLN A 56 -0.18 1.31 7.67
CA GLN A 56 0.29 2.13 8.79
C GLN A 56 -0.83 2.39 9.79
N ASP A 57 -0.44 2.54 11.06
CA ASP A 57 -1.26 3.14 12.09
C ASP A 57 -1.36 4.66 11.84
N VAL A 58 -2.58 5.15 11.66
CA VAL A 58 -2.89 6.57 11.43
C VAL A 58 -3.52 7.25 12.65
N THR A 59 -3.51 6.61 13.81
CA THR A 59 -4.15 7.12 15.04
C THR A 59 -3.60 8.49 15.45
N HIS A 60 -2.32 8.73 15.19
CA HIS A 60 -1.64 10.00 15.49
C HIS A 60 -1.31 10.82 14.24
N HIS A 61 -2.13 10.69 13.17
CA HIS A 61 -1.92 11.47 11.96
C HIS A 61 -1.95 12.98 12.25
N PRO A 62 -1.02 13.80 11.69
CA PRO A 62 -0.92 15.23 12.00
C PRO A 62 -2.17 16.04 11.73
N LEU A 63 -3.04 15.61 10.82
CA LEU A 63 -4.31 16.27 10.52
C LEU A 63 -5.38 16.04 11.58
N VAL A 64 -5.28 15.04 12.46
CA VAL A 64 -6.30 14.73 13.46
C VAL A 64 -6.63 15.94 14.32
N PRO A 65 -5.65 16.62 14.98
CA PRO A 65 -5.98 17.81 15.78
C PRO A 65 -6.55 18.97 14.94
N LEU A 66 -6.09 19.15 13.71
CA LEU A 66 -6.56 20.24 12.84
C LEU A 66 -8.02 20.03 12.41
N LEU A 67 -8.41 18.80 12.08
CA LEU A 67 -9.78 18.44 11.73
C LEU A 67 -10.73 18.60 12.93
N LEU A 68 -10.28 18.23 14.14
CA LEU A 68 -11.03 18.47 15.38
C LEU A 68 -11.19 19.96 15.68
N GLN A 69 -10.14 20.77 15.46
CA GLN A 69 -10.21 22.24 15.58
C GLN A 69 -11.18 22.86 14.58
N ALA A 70 -11.32 22.26 13.39
CA ALA A 70 -12.30 22.66 12.39
C ALA A 70 -13.74 22.21 12.71
N GLY A 71 -13.97 21.51 13.83
CA GLY A 71 -15.28 21.07 14.28
C GLY A 71 -15.75 19.73 13.72
N ALA A 72 -14.92 19.00 12.98
CA ALA A 72 -15.23 17.68 12.53
C ALA A 72 -14.87 16.63 13.59
N ALA A 73 -15.59 15.50 13.62
CA ALA A 73 -15.12 14.30 14.27
C ALA A 73 -14.06 13.61 13.38
N VAL A 74 -13.18 12.82 13.98
CA VAL A 74 -12.14 12.09 13.27
C VAL A 74 -12.20 10.63 13.66
N TRP A 75 -12.28 9.76 12.66
CA TRP A 75 -12.15 8.33 12.79
C TRP A 75 -10.83 7.87 12.19
N THR A 76 -9.97 7.24 12.99
CA THR A 76 -8.75 6.59 12.52
C THR A 76 -8.89 5.09 12.71
N GLN A 77 -8.69 4.32 11.65
CA GLN A 77 -8.92 2.86 11.68
C GLN A 77 -7.71 2.10 11.16
N HIS A 78 -7.46 0.96 11.79
CA HIS A 78 -6.48 -0.01 11.33
C HIS A 78 -7.11 -1.03 10.39
N THR A 79 -6.32 -1.54 9.42
CA THR A 79 -6.65 -2.79 8.74
C THR A 79 -6.34 -3.97 9.66
N ARG A 80 -6.88 -5.15 9.34
CA ARG A 80 -6.49 -6.42 9.98
C ARG A 80 -5.00 -6.75 9.85
N SER A 81 -4.30 -6.10 8.91
CA SER A 81 -2.89 -6.31 8.57
C SER A 81 -2.00 -5.12 8.90
N VAL A 82 -2.41 -4.24 9.82
CA VAL A 82 -1.62 -3.07 10.21
C VAL A 82 -0.21 -3.47 10.62
N ASN A 83 0.80 -2.78 10.07
CA ASN A 83 2.23 -3.05 10.27
C ASN A 83 2.66 -4.49 9.89
N ASN A 84 1.88 -5.20 9.08
CA ASN A 84 2.17 -6.56 8.66
C ASN A 84 2.04 -6.72 7.14
N ASP A 85 3.06 -6.31 6.41
CA ASP A 85 3.12 -6.40 4.94
C ASP A 85 3.03 -7.84 4.41
N LEU A 86 3.41 -8.80 5.25
CA LEU A 86 3.40 -10.23 4.90
C LEU A 86 2.01 -10.75 4.54
N ALA A 87 0.98 -10.23 5.19
CA ALA A 87 -0.39 -10.71 5.08
C ALA A 87 -1.36 -9.70 4.43
N LEU A 88 -0.87 -8.55 3.96
CA LEU A 88 -1.72 -7.51 3.41
C LEU A 88 -2.36 -7.91 2.08
N VAL A 89 -3.67 -8.04 2.05
CA VAL A 89 -4.50 -8.27 0.87
C VAL A 89 -5.49 -7.12 0.76
N HIS A 90 -5.41 -6.32 -0.30
CA HIS A 90 -6.22 -5.10 -0.45
C HIS A 90 -7.72 -5.40 -0.49
N GLU A 91 -8.14 -6.47 -1.15
CA GLU A 91 -9.56 -6.85 -1.21
C GLU A 91 -10.14 -7.17 0.17
N GLN A 92 -9.31 -7.69 1.09
CA GLN A 92 -9.72 -7.87 2.50
C GLN A 92 -9.74 -6.53 3.25
N ALA A 93 -8.79 -5.63 2.96
CA ALA A 93 -8.80 -4.30 3.54
C ALA A 93 -10.05 -3.48 3.15
N LEU A 94 -10.69 -3.76 2.00
CA LEU A 94 -11.99 -3.15 1.66
C LEU A 94 -13.09 -3.57 2.64
N LEU A 95 -13.09 -4.81 3.11
CA LEU A 95 -14.05 -5.27 4.13
C LEU A 95 -13.77 -4.59 5.48
N ASP A 96 -12.51 -4.29 5.76
CA ASP A 96 -12.11 -3.53 6.95
C ASP A 96 -12.62 -2.09 6.88
N VAL A 97 -12.45 -1.42 5.72
CA VAL A 97 -13.02 -0.09 5.47
C VAL A 97 -14.53 -0.12 5.64
N ALA A 98 -15.21 -1.12 5.06
CA ALA A 98 -16.66 -1.26 5.11
C ALA A 98 -17.19 -1.32 6.54
N ALA A 99 -16.55 -2.09 7.43
CA ALA A 99 -16.95 -2.16 8.84
C ALA A 99 -16.92 -0.80 9.52
N GLY A 100 -15.89 0.02 9.25
CA GLY A 100 -15.82 1.39 9.75
C GLY A 100 -16.89 2.30 9.15
N MET A 101 -17.13 2.19 7.85
CA MET A 101 -18.14 3.01 7.16
C MET A 101 -19.56 2.73 7.67
N VAL A 102 -19.93 1.45 7.90
CA VAL A 102 -21.21 1.07 8.54
C VAL A 102 -21.31 1.71 9.93
N PHE A 103 -20.28 1.54 10.77
CA PHE A 103 -20.24 2.12 12.11
C PHE A 103 -20.43 3.64 12.11
N LEU A 104 -19.81 4.35 11.17
CA LEU A 104 -19.84 5.82 11.09
C LEU A 104 -21.18 6.34 10.56
N ARG A 105 -21.79 5.65 9.59
CA ARG A 105 -23.09 6.00 9.01
C ARG A 105 -24.23 6.01 10.01
N GLU A 106 -24.16 5.18 11.04
CA GLU A 106 -25.15 5.17 12.13
C GLU A 106 -25.03 6.37 13.09
N ARG A 107 -23.92 7.13 13.04
CA ARG A 107 -23.55 8.11 14.06
C ARG A 107 -23.40 9.54 13.57
N PHE A 108 -23.15 9.72 12.28
CA PHE A 108 -22.85 11.01 11.68
C PHE A 108 -23.72 11.27 10.46
N ASP A 109 -24.05 12.55 10.27
CA ASP A 109 -24.85 12.98 9.11
C ASP A 109 -24.06 12.91 7.80
N ALA A 110 -22.74 13.14 7.89
CA ALA A 110 -21.84 13.07 6.76
C ALA A 110 -20.54 12.33 7.13
N VAL A 111 -20.08 11.46 6.21
CA VAL A 111 -18.83 10.72 6.30
C VAL A 111 -17.95 11.07 5.11
N VAL A 112 -16.79 11.67 5.38
CA VAL A 112 -15.78 12.01 4.38
C VAL A 112 -14.57 11.11 4.55
N THR A 113 -14.15 10.42 3.50
CA THR A 113 -12.92 9.63 3.54
C THR A 113 -11.70 10.51 3.28
N LEU A 114 -10.61 10.29 4.03
CA LEU A 114 -9.33 10.95 3.80
C LEU A 114 -8.23 9.89 3.63
N GLY A 115 -7.76 9.75 2.40
CA GLY A 115 -6.66 8.87 2.04
C GLY A 115 -5.35 9.65 1.87
N HIS A 116 -4.43 9.52 2.83
CA HIS A 116 -3.08 10.05 2.70
C HIS A 116 -2.14 8.97 2.18
N SER A 117 -1.28 9.31 1.22
CA SER A 117 -0.29 8.37 0.65
C SER A 117 -0.97 7.07 0.18
N GLY A 118 -0.60 5.91 0.74
CA GLY A 118 -1.23 4.62 0.45
C GLY A 118 -2.70 4.50 0.85
N GLY A 119 -3.21 5.38 1.69
CA GLY A 119 -4.65 5.50 1.96
C GLY A 119 -5.44 6.00 0.76
N GLY A 120 -4.82 6.74 -0.15
CA GLY A 120 -5.43 7.21 -1.39
C GLY A 120 -5.91 6.05 -2.27
N PRO A 121 -5.02 5.15 -2.76
CA PRO A 121 -5.43 3.99 -3.55
C PRO A 121 -6.35 3.02 -2.80
N LEU A 122 -6.25 2.90 -1.47
CA LEU A 122 -7.19 2.12 -0.67
C LEU A 122 -8.61 2.67 -0.78
N TYR A 123 -8.79 3.98 -0.54
CA TYR A 123 -10.13 4.58 -0.61
C TYR A 123 -10.64 4.73 -2.04
N ALA A 124 -9.77 5.00 -3.02
CA ALA A 124 -10.19 5.00 -4.42
C ALA A 124 -10.73 3.64 -4.84
N PHE A 125 -10.06 2.54 -4.47
CA PHE A 125 -10.50 1.17 -4.73
C PHE A 125 -11.79 0.84 -3.95
N TYR A 126 -11.89 1.26 -2.69
CA TYR A 126 -13.12 1.06 -1.91
C TYR A 126 -14.32 1.79 -2.54
N LEU A 127 -14.17 3.06 -2.87
CA LEU A 127 -15.25 3.88 -3.43
C LEU A 127 -15.69 3.40 -4.82
N GLU A 128 -14.74 2.96 -5.67
CA GLU A 128 -15.05 2.30 -6.93
C GLU A 128 -15.96 1.07 -6.69
N GLN A 129 -15.56 0.17 -5.78
CA GLN A 129 -16.33 -1.04 -5.51
C GLN A 129 -17.67 -0.76 -4.79
N ALA A 130 -17.73 0.27 -3.96
CA ALA A 130 -18.96 0.69 -3.27
C ALA A 130 -19.97 1.30 -4.24
N ALA A 131 -19.52 1.98 -5.30
CA ALA A 131 -20.39 2.53 -6.33
C ALA A 131 -20.98 1.46 -7.27
N LEU A 132 -20.40 0.26 -7.31
CA LEU A 132 -20.88 -0.83 -8.16
C LEU A 132 -22.03 -1.60 -7.48
N PRO A 133 -23.01 -2.09 -8.28
CA PRO A 133 -23.97 -3.06 -7.78
C PRO A 133 -23.23 -4.33 -7.31
N PRO A 134 -23.72 -5.03 -6.25
CA PRO A 134 -23.01 -6.16 -5.64
C PRO A 134 -22.48 -7.20 -6.62
N ALA A 135 -23.26 -7.58 -7.62
CA ALA A 135 -22.88 -8.58 -8.62
C ALA A 135 -21.76 -8.14 -9.57
N ALA A 136 -21.49 -6.83 -9.68
CA ALA A 136 -20.43 -6.27 -10.53
C ALA A 136 -19.12 -6.04 -9.79
N ARG A 137 -19.11 -6.21 -8.45
CA ARG A 137 -17.91 -6.07 -7.63
C ARG A 137 -16.90 -7.18 -7.92
N ILE A 138 -15.63 -6.93 -7.68
CA ILE A 138 -14.57 -7.92 -7.93
C ILE A 138 -14.82 -9.19 -7.10
N ALA A 139 -15.03 -10.30 -7.78
CA ALA A 139 -15.37 -11.57 -7.15
C ALA A 139 -14.15 -12.32 -6.58
N ARG A 140 -12.95 -12.07 -7.14
CA ARG A 140 -11.70 -12.77 -6.76
C ARG A 140 -10.53 -11.83 -6.67
N THR A 141 -9.63 -12.11 -5.73
CA THR A 141 -8.29 -11.48 -5.66
C THR A 141 -7.45 -11.87 -6.88
N PRO A 142 -6.35 -11.17 -7.18
CA PRO A 142 -5.40 -11.57 -8.22
C PRO A 142 -4.78 -12.98 -8.01
N GLY A 143 -4.77 -13.46 -6.76
CA GLY A 143 -4.37 -14.83 -6.39
C GLY A 143 -5.49 -15.88 -6.58
N GLY A 144 -6.71 -15.45 -6.91
CA GLY A 144 -7.87 -16.32 -7.18
C GLY A 144 -8.75 -16.60 -5.96
N ARG A 145 -8.47 -16.05 -4.78
CA ARG A 145 -9.29 -16.19 -3.57
C ARG A 145 -10.60 -15.41 -3.72
N PRO A 146 -11.75 -15.93 -3.30
CA PRO A 146 -12.99 -15.15 -3.22
C PRO A 146 -12.83 -13.92 -2.33
N THR A 147 -13.38 -12.78 -2.76
CA THR A 147 -13.28 -11.50 -2.02
C THR A 147 -14.39 -11.34 -0.98
N GLY A 148 -15.57 -11.88 -1.21
CA GLY A 148 -16.75 -11.67 -0.38
C GLY A 148 -17.40 -10.28 -0.57
N LEU A 149 -16.92 -9.46 -1.51
CA LEU A 149 -17.41 -8.09 -1.70
C LEU A 149 -18.85 -8.03 -2.21
N ALA A 150 -19.32 -9.05 -2.93
CA ALA A 150 -20.70 -9.10 -3.42
C ALA A 150 -21.72 -9.26 -2.28
N ASP A 151 -21.32 -9.90 -1.17
CA ASP A 151 -22.18 -10.15 -0.03
C ASP A 151 -22.00 -9.09 1.09
N ALA A 152 -21.02 -8.21 0.95
CA ALA A 152 -20.72 -7.19 1.95
C ALA A 152 -21.53 -5.90 1.71
N GLU A 153 -21.96 -5.27 2.79
CA GLU A 153 -22.43 -3.91 2.77
C GLU A 153 -21.23 -2.95 2.59
N LEU A 154 -21.25 -2.14 1.53
CA LEU A 154 -20.21 -1.14 1.22
C LEU A 154 -20.85 0.25 1.15
N PRO A 155 -21.03 0.97 2.29
CA PRO A 155 -21.60 2.30 2.28
C PRO A 155 -20.71 3.29 1.52
N VAL A 156 -21.30 4.07 0.63
CA VAL A 156 -20.61 5.15 -0.10
C VAL A 156 -20.38 6.34 0.83
N ALA A 157 -19.24 7.01 0.77
CA ALA A 157 -18.95 8.24 1.49
C ALA A 157 -19.72 9.43 0.88
N ASP A 158 -19.85 10.54 1.62
CA ASP A 158 -20.41 11.81 1.12
C ASP A 158 -19.36 12.66 0.40
N GLY A 159 -18.08 12.37 0.61
CA GLY A 159 -16.98 13.02 -0.05
C GLY A 159 -15.66 12.27 0.17
N ALA A 160 -14.67 12.59 -0.64
CA ALA A 160 -13.34 12.02 -0.54
C ALA A 160 -12.26 13.10 -0.58
N VAL A 161 -11.24 12.93 0.23
CA VAL A 161 -10.00 13.72 0.19
C VAL A 161 -8.84 12.78 -0.11
N PHE A 162 -8.10 13.06 -1.16
CA PHE A 162 -6.87 12.37 -1.49
C PHE A 162 -5.70 13.32 -1.27
N LEU A 163 -4.93 13.07 -0.21
CA LEU A 163 -3.78 13.89 0.18
C LEU A 163 -2.49 13.17 -0.21
N ALA A 164 -1.73 13.74 -1.12
CA ALA A 164 -0.50 13.15 -1.66
C ALA A 164 -0.64 11.64 -1.93
N PRO A 165 -1.67 11.20 -2.67
CA PRO A 165 -1.87 9.80 -2.94
C PRO A 165 -0.81 9.31 -3.92
N HIS A 166 -0.15 8.20 -3.61
CA HIS A 166 0.66 7.52 -4.61
C HIS A 166 -0.21 6.59 -5.48
N PRO A 167 0.27 6.15 -6.66
CA PRO A 167 -0.56 5.40 -7.62
C PRO A 167 -0.98 3.99 -7.16
N GLY A 168 -0.50 3.51 -6.02
CA GLY A 168 -0.76 2.19 -5.44
C GLY A 168 0.51 1.53 -4.97
N GLN A 169 0.45 0.69 -3.92
CA GLN A 169 1.63 0.01 -3.38
C GLN A 169 2.37 -0.79 -4.46
N GLY A 170 1.64 -1.48 -5.30
CA GLY A 170 2.24 -2.25 -6.41
C GLY A 170 2.89 -1.36 -7.47
N LYS A 171 2.27 -0.23 -7.81
CA LYS A 171 2.84 0.73 -8.77
C LYS A 171 4.10 1.40 -8.21
N LEU A 172 4.05 1.75 -6.93
CA LEU A 172 5.21 2.32 -6.24
C LEU A 172 6.36 1.30 -6.18
N LEU A 173 6.07 0.05 -5.81
CA LEU A 173 7.07 -1.01 -5.83
C LEU A 173 7.64 -1.23 -7.25
N LEU A 174 6.80 -1.23 -8.27
CA LEU A 174 7.23 -1.40 -9.66
C LEU A 174 8.22 -0.29 -10.09
N ALA A 175 8.05 0.93 -9.59
CA ALA A 175 8.99 2.02 -9.83
C ALA A 175 10.29 1.89 -9.03
N CYS A 176 10.22 1.29 -7.83
CA CYS A 176 11.33 1.20 -6.88
C CYS A 176 12.12 -0.11 -6.94
N ILE A 177 11.57 -1.18 -7.53
CA ILE A 177 12.24 -2.48 -7.58
C ILE A 177 13.49 -2.43 -8.48
N ASP A 178 14.61 -2.92 -7.98
CA ASP A 178 15.86 -2.94 -8.74
C ASP A 178 15.89 -4.11 -9.75
N PRO A 179 15.88 -3.83 -11.05
CA PRO A 179 15.89 -4.88 -12.07
C PRO A 179 17.25 -5.57 -12.24
N SER A 180 18.30 -5.05 -11.64
CA SER A 180 19.64 -5.63 -11.75
C SER A 180 19.82 -6.90 -10.92
N VAL A 181 18.88 -7.23 -10.02
CA VAL A 181 18.92 -8.50 -9.29
C VAL A 181 18.80 -9.67 -10.27
N ALA A 182 19.89 -10.42 -10.41
CA ALA A 182 19.99 -11.57 -11.33
C ALA A 182 19.40 -12.85 -10.74
N ASP A 183 19.58 -13.06 -9.42
CA ASP A 183 19.09 -14.22 -8.66
C ASP A 183 18.31 -13.75 -7.44
N GLU A 184 17.04 -14.14 -7.35
CA GLU A 184 16.17 -13.78 -6.20
C GLU A 184 16.58 -14.52 -4.90
N ALA A 185 17.52 -15.45 -4.95
CA ALA A 185 18.09 -16.08 -3.75
C ALA A 185 19.36 -15.40 -3.25
N ASP A 186 19.98 -14.54 -4.05
CA ASP A 186 21.20 -13.79 -3.68
C ASP A 186 20.98 -12.28 -3.74
N PRO A 187 20.94 -11.58 -2.58
CA PRO A 187 20.74 -10.14 -2.53
C PRO A 187 21.89 -9.34 -3.16
N LEU A 188 23.05 -9.94 -3.38
CA LEU A 188 24.22 -9.30 -3.97
C LEU A 188 24.40 -9.61 -5.47
N SER A 189 23.53 -10.45 -6.04
CA SER A 189 23.57 -10.74 -7.48
C SER A 189 23.22 -9.48 -8.29
N VAL A 190 24.03 -9.15 -9.29
CA VAL A 190 23.90 -7.92 -10.08
C VAL A 190 24.10 -8.21 -11.56
N VAL A 191 23.20 -7.69 -12.40
CA VAL A 191 23.40 -7.47 -13.84
C VAL A 191 23.95 -6.05 -14.02
N PRO A 192 25.24 -5.84 -14.30
CA PRO A 192 25.88 -4.52 -14.28
C PRO A 192 25.24 -3.50 -15.23
N GLU A 193 24.70 -3.96 -16.37
CA GLU A 193 24.06 -3.12 -17.39
C GLU A 193 22.68 -2.59 -16.94
N LEU A 194 22.14 -3.13 -15.86
CA LEU A 194 20.86 -2.73 -15.26
C LEU A 194 21.03 -2.10 -13.87
N ASP A 195 22.25 -2.07 -13.32
CA ASP A 195 22.49 -1.48 -12.00
C ASP A 195 22.37 0.04 -12.04
N PRO A 196 21.36 0.63 -11.34
CA PRO A 196 21.18 2.08 -11.34
C PRO A 196 22.27 2.82 -10.57
N PHE A 197 23.04 2.12 -9.76
CA PHE A 197 24.13 2.67 -8.96
C PHE A 197 25.52 2.44 -9.59
N ASN A 198 25.56 1.95 -10.83
CA ASN A 198 26.78 1.82 -11.60
C ASN A 198 27.08 3.13 -12.33
N ALA A 199 28.30 3.68 -12.12
CA ALA A 199 28.73 4.91 -12.79
C ALA A 199 28.72 4.81 -14.33
N ALA A 200 28.95 3.61 -14.90
CA ALA A 200 28.86 3.38 -16.34
C ALA A 200 27.44 3.59 -16.91
N ASN A 201 26.41 3.49 -16.08
CA ASN A 201 25.01 3.72 -16.46
C ASN A 201 24.54 5.16 -16.21
N GLY A 202 25.37 6.02 -15.60
CA GLY A 202 25.06 7.43 -15.34
C GLY A 202 24.92 7.79 -13.86
N PHE A 203 25.19 6.87 -12.94
CA PHE A 203 25.19 7.14 -11.49
C PHE A 203 26.32 8.10 -11.11
N ALA A 204 26.01 9.01 -10.21
CA ALA A 204 27.00 9.89 -9.57
C ALA A 204 26.88 9.79 -8.05
N GLU A 205 28.03 9.66 -7.37
CA GLU A 205 28.09 9.66 -5.91
C GLU A 205 27.45 10.93 -5.31
N PRO A 206 26.59 10.78 -4.28
CA PRO A 206 26.05 11.93 -3.55
C PRO A 206 27.14 12.87 -3.01
N PRO A 207 26.93 14.20 -3.01
CA PRO A 207 25.66 14.90 -3.23
C PRO A 207 25.35 15.25 -4.70
N ARG A 208 26.14 14.77 -5.67
CA ARG A 208 25.89 15.04 -7.09
C ARG A 208 24.65 14.29 -7.58
N SER A 209 23.83 14.96 -8.38
CA SER A 209 22.74 14.30 -9.11
C SER A 209 23.30 13.37 -10.17
N SER A 210 22.77 12.18 -10.28
CA SER A 210 23.00 11.27 -11.40
C SER A 210 22.41 11.85 -12.70
N SER A 211 22.77 11.24 -13.84
CA SER A 211 22.22 11.61 -15.14
C SER A 211 22.11 10.36 -16.01
N TYR A 212 20.90 9.84 -16.14
CA TYR A 212 20.65 8.64 -16.92
C TYR A 212 20.20 8.96 -18.35
N GLY A 213 20.78 8.25 -19.32
CA GLY A 213 20.36 8.35 -20.71
C GLY A 213 18.98 7.74 -20.95
N ALA A 214 18.22 8.28 -21.91
CA ALA A 214 16.86 7.80 -22.22
C ALA A 214 16.81 6.31 -22.59
N GLU A 215 17.84 5.79 -23.28
CA GLU A 215 17.95 4.37 -23.64
C GLU A 215 18.12 3.49 -22.40
N PHE A 216 18.96 3.91 -21.44
CA PHE A 216 19.11 3.22 -20.16
C PHE A 216 17.78 3.20 -19.40
N LEU A 217 17.10 4.34 -19.27
CA LEU A 217 15.82 4.43 -18.55
C LEU A 217 14.76 3.54 -19.19
N ALA A 218 14.65 3.52 -20.52
CA ALA A 218 13.69 2.64 -21.21
C ALA A 218 13.96 1.16 -20.92
N ARG A 219 15.24 0.74 -21.04
CA ARG A 219 15.66 -0.63 -20.73
C ARG A 219 15.45 -0.98 -19.26
N TYR A 220 15.78 -0.05 -18.36
CA TYR A 220 15.60 -0.19 -16.91
C TYR A 220 14.13 -0.42 -16.54
N ARG A 221 13.23 0.45 -17.03
CA ARG A 221 11.78 0.33 -16.77
C ARG A 221 11.17 -0.96 -17.34
N ALA A 222 11.64 -1.40 -18.51
CA ALA A 222 11.23 -2.70 -19.06
C ALA A 222 11.69 -3.85 -18.15
N ALA A 223 12.94 -3.85 -17.72
CA ALA A 223 13.50 -4.87 -16.84
C ALA A 223 12.86 -4.91 -15.44
N GLN A 224 12.39 -3.75 -14.89
CA GLN A 224 11.57 -3.72 -13.67
C GLN A 224 10.26 -4.52 -13.86
N ARG A 225 9.57 -4.31 -14.98
CA ARG A 225 8.34 -5.06 -15.31
C ARG A 225 8.61 -6.56 -15.45
N ASP A 226 9.71 -6.93 -16.11
CA ASP A 226 10.12 -8.32 -16.28
C ASP A 226 10.45 -8.99 -14.93
N ARG A 227 11.10 -8.26 -14.01
CA ARG A 227 11.38 -8.76 -12.67
C ARG A 227 10.11 -9.00 -11.88
N VAL A 228 9.17 -8.04 -11.88
CA VAL A 228 7.86 -8.21 -11.21
C VAL A 228 7.10 -9.39 -11.82
N ALA A 229 7.11 -9.55 -13.15
CA ALA A 229 6.46 -10.67 -13.82
C ALA A 229 7.06 -12.04 -13.42
N ARG A 230 8.39 -12.12 -13.24
CA ARG A 230 9.05 -13.35 -12.72
C ARG A 230 8.58 -13.67 -11.30
N ILE A 231 8.50 -12.68 -10.41
CA ILE A 231 8.04 -12.88 -9.04
C ILE A 231 6.54 -13.25 -9.04
N ASP A 232 5.72 -12.64 -9.89
CA ASP A 232 4.31 -13.02 -10.10
C ASP A 232 4.18 -14.49 -10.47
N ALA A 233 5.03 -14.99 -11.37
CA ALA A 233 5.03 -16.41 -11.78
C ALA A 233 5.38 -17.33 -10.58
N VAL A 234 6.36 -16.95 -9.76
CA VAL A 234 6.70 -17.68 -8.53
C VAL A 234 5.52 -17.69 -7.54
N ALA A 235 4.88 -16.55 -7.33
CA ALA A 235 3.71 -16.44 -6.45
C ALA A 235 2.56 -17.33 -6.93
N ARG A 236 2.21 -17.29 -8.22
CA ARG A 236 1.16 -18.13 -8.81
C ARG A 236 1.50 -19.62 -8.73
N ALA A 237 2.75 -20.00 -8.96
CA ALA A 237 3.20 -21.39 -8.81
C ALA A 237 3.08 -21.89 -7.36
N HIS A 238 3.35 -21.04 -6.37
CA HIS A 238 3.11 -21.37 -4.96
C HIS A 238 1.64 -21.58 -4.65
N LEU A 239 0.76 -20.72 -5.14
CA LEU A 239 -0.70 -20.85 -4.94
C LEU A 239 -1.24 -22.11 -5.61
N ALA A 240 -0.80 -22.40 -6.84
CA ALA A 240 -1.21 -23.61 -7.56
C ALA A 240 -0.82 -24.88 -6.78
N ARG A 241 0.44 -25.00 -6.35
CA ARG A 241 0.89 -26.16 -5.54
C ARG A 241 0.11 -26.28 -4.22
N THR A 242 -0.26 -25.18 -3.60
CA THR A 242 -1.08 -25.18 -2.38
C THR A 242 -2.49 -25.69 -2.68
N ALA A 243 -3.09 -25.27 -3.80
CA ALA A 243 -4.41 -25.72 -4.24
C ALA A 243 -4.43 -27.22 -4.59
N GLU A 244 -3.41 -27.69 -5.30
CA GLU A 244 -3.22 -29.12 -5.62
C GLU A 244 -3.12 -29.98 -4.36
N ALA A 245 -2.30 -29.54 -3.38
CA ALA A 245 -2.15 -30.27 -2.11
C ALA A 245 -3.47 -30.30 -1.30
N ARG A 246 -4.25 -29.21 -1.32
CA ARG A 246 -5.59 -29.18 -0.70
C ARG A 246 -6.56 -30.13 -1.40
N ALA A 247 -6.56 -30.15 -2.72
CA ALA A 247 -7.41 -31.04 -3.50
C ALA A 247 -7.05 -32.51 -3.26
N ALA A 248 -5.76 -32.86 -3.28
CA ALA A 248 -5.27 -34.20 -2.98
C ALA A 248 -5.68 -34.66 -1.58
N PHE A 249 -5.51 -33.81 -0.56
CA PHE A 249 -5.95 -34.12 0.83
C PHE A 249 -7.45 -34.36 0.92
N LYS A 250 -8.26 -33.51 0.28
CA LYS A 250 -9.73 -33.67 0.25
C LYS A 250 -10.18 -34.94 -0.44
N ALA A 251 -9.43 -35.44 -1.42
CA ALA A 251 -9.68 -36.71 -2.12
C ALA A 251 -9.22 -37.95 -1.34
N GLY A 252 -8.89 -37.82 -0.05
CA GLY A 252 -8.42 -38.94 0.77
C GLY A 252 -6.89 -39.12 0.76
N GLY A 253 -6.13 -38.10 0.33
CA GLY A 253 -4.67 -38.14 0.29
C GLY A 253 -4.01 -38.17 1.68
N ALA A 254 -2.68 -38.32 1.67
CA ALA A 254 -1.88 -38.53 2.87
C ALA A 254 -1.80 -37.25 3.75
N ALA A 255 -1.47 -37.43 5.04
CA ALA A 255 -1.20 -36.31 5.96
C ALA A 255 -0.09 -35.37 5.44
N ALA A 256 0.80 -35.85 4.58
CA ALA A 256 1.80 -35.02 3.89
C ALA A 256 1.17 -33.96 2.99
N ASP A 257 0.06 -34.25 2.31
CA ASP A 257 -0.62 -33.28 1.45
C ASP A 257 -1.28 -32.18 2.29
N ARG A 258 -1.85 -32.53 3.43
CA ARG A 258 -2.35 -31.52 4.40
C ARG A 258 -1.23 -30.60 4.87
N ARG A 259 -0.05 -31.13 5.21
CA ARG A 259 1.09 -30.32 5.64
C ARG A 259 1.58 -29.41 4.52
N ARG A 260 1.67 -29.90 3.27
CA ARG A 260 2.01 -29.07 2.09
C ARG A 260 1.02 -27.93 1.88
N ALA A 261 -0.29 -28.20 2.07
CA ALA A 261 -1.33 -27.19 1.94
C ALA A 261 -1.28 -26.11 3.03
N LEU A 262 -0.76 -26.43 4.21
CA LEU A 262 -0.66 -25.53 5.38
C LEU A 262 0.71 -24.85 5.49
N ALA A 263 1.77 -25.43 4.90
CA ALA A 263 3.12 -24.88 5.02
C ALA A 263 3.17 -23.46 4.47
N PRO A 264 3.69 -22.49 5.24
CA PRO A 264 3.76 -21.11 4.79
C PRO A 264 4.69 -20.97 3.60
N LYS A 265 4.30 -20.10 2.67
CA LYS A 265 5.13 -19.70 1.54
C LYS A 265 5.44 -18.22 1.71
N VAL A 266 6.72 -17.90 1.90
CA VAL A 266 7.21 -16.53 2.01
C VAL A 266 8.10 -16.25 0.81
N ILE A 267 7.85 -15.12 0.17
CA ILE A 267 8.68 -14.58 -0.91
C ILE A 267 9.50 -13.45 -0.31
N THR A 268 10.80 -13.53 -0.46
CA THR A 268 11.72 -12.43 -0.17
C THR A 268 11.97 -11.66 -1.46
N VAL A 269 11.84 -10.33 -1.39
CA VAL A 269 12.11 -9.43 -2.52
C VAL A 269 13.22 -8.48 -2.10
N PHE A 270 14.39 -8.67 -2.65
CA PHE A 270 15.54 -7.81 -2.38
C PHE A 270 15.49 -6.53 -3.21
N ARG A 271 16.13 -5.47 -2.72
CA ARG A 271 16.46 -4.26 -3.47
C ARG A 271 15.21 -3.61 -4.08
N THR A 272 14.47 -2.89 -3.22
CA THR A 272 13.22 -2.18 -3.59
C THR A 272 13.27 -0.70 -3.23
N ASP A 273 14.44 -0.06 -3.30
CA ASP A 273 14.67 1.38 -3.15
C ASP A 273 15.55 1.94 -4.29
N ALA A 274 15.25 1.54 -5.53
CA ALA A 274 16.06 1.77 -6.71
C ALA A 274 15.33 2.54 -7.82
N ASP A 275 14.45 3.49 -7.45
CA ASP A 275 13.84 4.38 -8.45
C ASP A 275 14.90 5.41 -8.93
N PRO A 276 15.23 5.44 -10.22
CA PRO A 276 16.17 6.42 -10.77
C PRO A 276 15.84 7.88 -10.45
N ARG A 277 14.56 8.24 -10.28
CA ARG A 277 14.12 9.58 -9.88
C ARG A 277 14.70 10.04 -8.54
N THR A 278 15.03 9.12 -7.64
CA THR A 278 15.56 9.46 -6.31
C THR A 278 16.98 10.01 -6.33
N VAL A 279 17.74 9.70 -7.36
CA VAL A 279 19.15 10.10 -7.52
C VAL A 279 19.39 10.97 -8.76
N ASP A 280 18.48 10.97 -9.73
CA ASP A 280 18.49 11.86 -10.90
C ASP A 280 17.29 12.82 -10.84
N LEU A 281 17.54 14.05 -10.41
CA LEU A 281 16.50 15.07 -10.24
C LEU A 281 15.99 15.67 -11.54
N SER A 282 16.60 15.33 -12.68
CA SER A 282 16.15 15.76 -14.01
C SER A 282 14.99 14.90 -14.55
N ILE A 283 14.77 13.72 -13.96
CA ILE A 283 13.64 12.84 -14.31
C ILE A 283 12.40 13.30 -13.55
N ASP A 284 11.33 13.61 -14.27
CA ASP A 284 10.07 14.12 -13.68
C ASP A 284 10.34 15.26 -12.67
N PRO A 285 10.83 16.43 -13.13
CA PRO A 285 11.26 17.51 -12.25
C PRO A 285 10.14 18.00 -11.33
N SER A 286 10.44 18.09 -10.05
CA SER A 286 9.55 18.62 -9.00
C SER A 286 10.39 19.27 -7.89
N ASP A 287 9.74 19.73 -6.82
CA ASP A 287 10.42 20.29 -5.63
C ASP A 287 11.01 19.21 -4.70
N ARG A 288 11.00 17.94 -5.11
CA ARG A 288 11.51 16.84 -4.28
C ARG A 288 13.01 16.96 -4.02
N PRO A 289 13.47 16.71 -2.79
CA PRO A 289 14.89 16.66 -2.50
C PRO A 289 15.54 15.39 -3.06
N TYR A 290 16.86 15.39 -3.20
CA TYR A 290 17.66 14.21 -3.48
C TYR A 290 17.47 13.13 -2.41
N GLY A 291 17.33 11.88 -2.82
CA GLY A 291 17.15 10.70 -1.99
C GLY A 291 15.74 10.11 -2.08
N SER A 292 15.54 8.99 -1.39
CA SER A 292 14.27 8.28 -1.33
C SER A 292 13.49 8.61 -0.04
N LEU A 293 12.30 8.04 0.10
CA LEU A 293 11.53 8.06 1.35
C LEU A 293 12.30 7.48 2.54
N PHE A 294 13.28 6.61 2.29
CA PHE A 294 14.07 5.94 3.31
C PHE A 294 15.36 6.66 3.67
N GLY A 295 15.81 7.60 2.83
CA GLY A 295 16.97 8.42 3.15
C GLY A 295 17.76 8.92 1.93
N LYS A 296 18.89 9.58 2.24
CA LYS A 296 19.72 10.27 1.23
C LYS A 296 20.73 9.37 0.51
N ARG A 297 20.77 8.09 0.82
CA ARG A 297 21.70 7.12 0.22
C ARG A 297 20.92 5.91 -0.32
N PRO A 298 20.08 6.08 -1.37
CA PRO A 298 19.35 4.95 -1.97
C PRO A 298 20.28 3.82 -2.42
N ASP A 299 21.46 4.17 -2.91
CA ASP A 299 22.53 3.26 -3.32
C ASP A 299 22.99 2.27 -2.22
N LEU A 300 22.87 2.66 -0.95
CA LEU A 300 23.18 1.82 0.22
C LEU A 300 21.91 1.23 0.84
N ILE A 301 20.85 2.02 0.91
CA ILE A 301 19.56 1.62 1.51
C ILE A 301 18.94 0.47 0.72
N ASP A 302 19.11 0.47 -0.60
CA ASP A 302 18.60 -0.59 -1.48
C ASP A 302 19.12 -1.98 -1.09
N TYR A 303 20.33 -2.08 -0.57
CA TYR A 303 20.89 -3.33 -0.03
C TYR A 303 20.48 -3.64 1.41
N GLY A 304 19.84 -2.70 2.11
CA GLY A 304 19.40 -2.86 3.50
C GLY A 304 18.08 -3.61 3.63
N GLN A 305 17.57 -3.70 4.86
CA GLN A 305 16.28 -4.33 5.15
C GLN A 305 15.08 -3.42 4.88
N VAL A 306 15.28 -2.11 4.87
CA VAL A 306 14.22 -1.13 4.70
C VAL A 306 13.84 -1.03 3.23
N GLY A 307 12.55 -1.13 2.93
CA GLY A 307 12.03 -1.06 1.57
C GLY A 307 10.59 -1.57 1.49
N PHE A 308 9.99 -1.46 0.32
CA PHE A 308 8.63 -1.92 0.08
C PHE A 308 8.60 -3.42 -0.24
N GLY A 309 7.64 -4.16 0.33
CA GLY A 309 7.34 -5.53 -0.06
C GLY A 309 8.45 -6.55 0.12
N ARG A 310 9.43 -6.29 0.99
CA ARG A 310 10.63 -7.11 1.19
C ARG A 310 10.33 -8.54 1.63
N LEU A 311 9.28 -8.73 2.42
CA LEU A 311 8.78 -10.04 2.85
C LEU A 311 7.29 -10.08 2.59
N THR A 312 6.81 -11.09 1.87
CA THR A 312 5.40 -11.19 1.50
C THR A 312 4.97 -12.65 1.33
N THR A 313 3.67 -12.90 1.45
CA THR A 313 3.09 -14.17 0.99
C THR A 313 2.71 -14.07 -0.50
N PRO A 314 2.54 -15.20 -1.21
CA PRO A 314 2.11 -15.18 -2.61
C PRO A 314 0.80 -14.41 -2.85
N GLU A 315 -0.16 -14.53 -1.95
CA GLU A 315 -1.44 -13.81 -2.03
C GLU A 315 -1.24 -12.30 -1.85
N ALA A 316 -0.50 -11.90 -0.80
CA ALA A 316 -0.20 -10.50 -0.53
C ALA A 316 0.67 -9.86 -1.64
N TRP A 317 1.61 -10.62 -2.21
CA TRP A 317 2.37 -10.14 -3.35
C TRP A 317 1.46 -9.75 -4.52
N LEU A 318 0.61 -10.67 -4.98
CA LEU A 318 -0.24 -10.44 -6.13
C LEU A 318 -1.30 -9.36 -5.88
N SER A 319 -1.89 -9.30 -4.68
CA SER A 319 -2.93 -8.33 -4.33
C SER A 319 -2.36 -6.93 -4.05
N THR A 320 -1.18 -6.84 -3.44
CA THR A 320 -0.66 -5.58 -2.91
C THR A 320 0.57 -5.09 -3.64
N TRP A 321 1.59 -5.95 -3.80
CA TRP A 321 2.94 -5.52 -4.16
C TRP A 321 3.26 -5.63 -5.64
N SER A 322 2.55 -6.44 -6.40
CA SER A 322 2.73 -6.51 -7.85
C SER A 322 2.06 -5.34 -8.55
N GLY A 323 2.84 -4.46 -9.15
CA GLY A 323 2.32 -3.38 -9.99
C GLY A 323 1.68 -3.85 -11.30
N LEU A 324 1.74 -5.17 -11.59
CA LEU A 324 1.12 -5.80 -12.76
C LEU A 324 -0.23 -6.45 -12.45
N SER A 325 -0.47 -6.85 -11.19
CA SER A 325 -1.68 -7.60 -10.82
C SER A 325 -2.54 -6.94 -9.76
N SER A 326 -2.01 -6.05 -8.92
CA SER A 326 -2.76 -5.40 -7.84
C SER A 326 -3.98 -4.64 -8.36
N ASN A 327 -5.12 -4.83 -7.69
CA ASN A 327 -6.36 -4.10 -7.96
C ASN A 327 -6.39 -2.70 -7.32
N ALA A 328 -5.57 -2.43 -6.32
CA ALA A 328 -5.46 -1.12 -5.67
C ALA A 328 -4.54 -0.18 -6.49
N ASP A 329 -5.01 0.19 -7.66
CA ASP A 329 -4.39 1.12 -8.60
C ASP A 329 -5.22 2.40 -8.64
N PHE A 330 -4.65 3.50 -8.12
CA PHE A 330 -5.38 4.77 -8.01
C PHE A 330 -5.88 5.28 -9.35
N VAL A 331 -5.03 5.24 -10.38
CA VAL A 331 -5.37 5.75 -11.72
C VAL A 331 -6.52 4.93 -12.33
N ARG A 332 -6.52 3.62 -12.12
CA ARG A 332 -7.59 2.73 -12.60
C ARG A 332 -8.90 2.91 -11.82
N CYS A 333 -8.81 3.10 -10.50
CA CYS A 333 -9.99 3.19 -9.64
C CYS A 333 -10.62 4.59 -9.63
N ALA A 334 -9.84 5.66 -9.81
CA ALA A 334 -10.30 7.04 -9.71
C ALA A 334 -11.53 7.38 -10.58
N PRO A 335 -11.65 6.89 -11.83
CA PRO A 335 -12.88 7.12 -12.63
C PRO A 335 -14.15 6.54 -12.00
N GLY A 336 -14.05 5.55 -11.12
CA GLY A 336 -15.18 4.97 -10.38
C GLY A 336 -15.56 5.72 -9.11
N VAL A 337 -14.79 6.75 -8.72
CA VAL A 337 -15.09 7.60 -7.56
C VAL A 337 -16.13 8.64 -7.97
N THR A 338 -17.38 8.47 -7.53
CA THR A 338 -18.52 9.28 -7.95
C THR A 338 -18.92 10.38 -6.96
N VAL A 339 -18.20 10.50 -5.84
CA VAL A 339 -18.48 11.49 -4.79
C VAL A 339 -17.66 12.77 -4.99
N PRO A 340 -18.10 13.92 -4.44
CA PRO A 340 -17.30 15.14 -4.40
C PRO A 340 -15.89 14.87 -3.87
N THR A 341 -14.88 15.29 -4.61
CA THR A 341 -13.49 14.91 -4.33
C THR A 341 -12.59 16.13 -4.26
N LEU A 342 -11.74 16.18 -3.21
CA LEU A 342 -10.61 17.08 -3.10
C LEU A 342 -9.31 16.28 -3.32
N PHE A 343 -8.52 16.69 -4.30
CA PHE A 343 -7.20 16.14 -4.54
C PHE A 343 -6.14 17.18 -4.13
N VAL A 344 -5.19 16.76 -3.29
CA VAL A 344 -4.10 17.62 -2.80
C VAL A 344 -2.78 16.95 -3.14
N GLU A 345 -2.05 17.55 -4.06
CA GLU A 345 -0.70 17.13 -4.44
C GLU A 345 0.34 17.88 -3.60
N LEU A 346 1.41 17.19 -3.20
CA LEU A 346 2.56 17.78 -2.55
C LEU A 346 3.75 17.73 -3.52
N THR A 347 4.11 18.88 -4.10
CA THR A 347 5.15 18.98 -5.15
C THR A 347 6.55 18.57 -4.68
N GLY A 348 6.79 18.55 -3.38
CA GLY A 348 8.03 18.05 -2.77
C GLY A 348 7.99 16.57 -2.34
N ASP A 349 6.92 15.83 -2.64
CA ASP A 349 6.82 14.42 -2.29
C ASP A 349 7.72 13.56 -3.19
N GLN A 350 8.45 12.64 -2.57
CA GLN A 350 9.34 11.72 -3.28
C GLN A 350 8.62 10.50 -3.85
N ALA A 351 7.37 10.26 -3.46
CA ALA A 351 6.56 9.11 -3.88
C ALA A 351 5.44 9.50 -4.86
N ALA A 352 5.24 10.79 -5.12
CA ALA A 352 4.22 11.32 -6.03
C ALA A 352 4.61 11.13 -7.50
#